data_fac40398830d3bf33407af511d43d285
#
_entry.id   fac40398830d3bf33407af511d43d285
#
_cell.length_a   1.000
_cell.length_b   1.000
_cell.length_c   1.000
_cell.angle_alpha   90.00
_cell.angle_beta   90.00
_cell.angle_gamma   90.00
#
_symmetry.space_group_name_H-M   'P 1'
#
loop_
_entity.id
_entity.type
_entity.pdbx_description
1 polymer ?
#
loop_
_entity_poly.entity_id
_entity_poly.type
_entity_poly.pdbx_seq_one_letter_code
_entity_poly.pdbx_strand_id
1 'polypeptide(L)'
;RRMERERSLQGIIELASAYYGSAVLFAALEVDLFTRIAQRQAPASAADLATLAGLEPRGARLLLDACVAIGLLRKSGETYANTEAGAKALVAGGAHDVTQAIRYNHDVYAAWGQLAAFARSGLPVESPACHLGDDPARTRRFVMAMHGRALGIGRMVVPLIDLSGCTRVLDLAGGPGTYAVLLAQAHPALSCVTVDLPAVS
;
A
#
# COMPACT_ATOMS: atom_id res chain seq x y z
N ARG A 1 7.55 15.67 -24.57
CA ARG A 1 7.86 16.86 -23.73
C ARG A 1 6.73 16.98 -22.71
N ARG A 2 6.96 16.53 -21.46
CA ARG A 2 6.10 16.84 -20.32
C ARG A 2 6.33 18.34 -20.05
N MET A 3 5.35 19.20 -20.34
CA MET A 3 5.41 20.60 -19.92
C MET A 3 5.43 20.57 -18.37
N GLU A 4 6.53 21.05 -17.78
CA GLU A 4 6.59 21.35 -16.35
C GLU A 4 5.53 22.43 -16.09
N ARG A 5 4.41 22.03 -15.48
CA ARG A 5 3.42 22.98 -14.99
C ARG A 5 3.95 23.54 -13.68
N GLU A 6 4.39 24.79 -13.69
CA GLU A 6 4.61 25.53 -12.45
C GLU A 6 3.35 25.46 -11.57
N ARG A 7 3.55 25.24 -10.29
CA ARG A 7 2.42 25.24 -9.36
C ARG A 7 1.98 26.65 -9.08
N SER A 8 0.65 26.88 -9.06
CA SER A 8 0.07 28.10 -8.52
C SER A 8 0.30 28.18 -7.01
N LEU A 9 0.12 29.39 -6.43
CA LEU A 9 0.16 29.57 -4.97
C LEU A 9 -0.78 28.58 -4.25
N GLN A 10 -2.01 28.46 -4.72
CA GLN A 10 -2.98 27.51 -4.19
C GLN A 10 -2.46 26.06 -4.28
N GLY A 11 -1.86 25.67 -5.41
CA GLY A 11 -1.29 24.32 -5.59
C GLY A 11 -0.09 24.03 -4.67
N ILE A 12 0.65 25.06 -4.22
CA ILE A 12 1.70 24.92 -3.20
C ILE A 12 1.09 24.68 -1.82
N ILE A 13 0.03 25.41 -1.46
CA ILE A 13 -0.71 25.24 -0.20
C ILE A 13 -1.34 23.84 -0.13
N GLU A 14 -1.97 23.38 -1.22
CA GLU A 14 -2.54 22.04 -1.34
C GLU A 14 -1.47 20.96 -1.19
N LEU A 15 -0.29 21.14 -1.78
CA LEU A 15 0.81 20.22 -1.62
C LEU A 15 1.29 20.13 -0.16
N ALA A 16 1.36 21.27 0.54
CA ALA A 16 1.78 21.31 1.93
C ALA A 16 0.85 20.55 2.88
N SER A 17 -0.43 20.43 2.54
CA SER A 17 -1.46 19.72 3.33
C SER A 17 -1.84 18.34 2.77
N ALA A 18 -1.28 17.93 1.62
CA ALA A 18 -1.65 16.67 0.96
C ALA A 18 -1.44 15.42 1.84
N TYR A 19 -0.49 15.46 2.77
CA TYR A 19 -0.20 14.36 3.68
C TYR A 19 -1.32 14.07 4.70
N TYR A 20 -2.24 15.03 4.95
CA TYR A 20 -3.38 14.80 5.85
C TYR A 20 -4.27 13.65 5.36
N GLY A 21 -4.53 13.59 4.04
CA GLY A 21 -5.29 12.50 3.45
C GLY A 21 -4.60 11.15 3.61
N SER A 22 -3.29 11.11 3.45
CA SER A 22 -2.49 9.89 3.68
C SER A 22 -2.55 9.46 5.15
N ALA A 23 -2.43 10.40 6.09
CA ALA A 23 -2.51 10.10 7.52
C ALA A 23 -3.89 9.53 7.92
N VAL A 24 -4.98 10.08 7.37
CA VAL A 24 -6.34 9.55 7.57
C VAL A 24 -6.45 8.11 7.05
N LEU A 25 -5.95 7.84 5.83
CA LEU A 25 -5.95 6.51 5.24
C LEU A 25 -5.14 5.51 6.08
N PHE A 26 -3.95 5.90 6.54
CA PHE A 26 -3.10 5.04 7.37
C PHE A 26 -3.76 4.72 8.71
N ALA A 27 -4.32 5.71 9.40
CA ALA A 27 -5.06 5.49 10.64
C ALA A 27 -6.27 4.57 10.45
N ALA A 28 -7.03 4.76 9.38
CA ALA A 28 -8.18 3.91 9.07
C ALA A 28 -7.78 2.44 8.78
N LEU A 29 -6.64 2.22 8.11
CA LEU A 29 -6.09 0.87 7.87
C LEU A 29 -5.50 0.26 9.13
N GLU A 30 -4.90 1.05 10.02
CA GLU A 30 -4.34 0.55 11.28
C GLU A 30 -5.42 -0.06 12.16
N VAL A 31 -6.60 0.57 12.22
CA VAL A 31 -7.75 0.06 12.97
C VAL A 31 -8.64 -0.89 12.17
N ASP A 32 -8.22 -1.29 10.97
CA ASP A 32 -8.90 -2.20 10.06
C ASP A 32 -10.34 -1.79 9.71
N LEU A 33 -10.56 -0.48 9.60
CA LEU A 33 -11.89 0.13 9.50
C LEU A 33 -12.71 -0.40 8.31
N PHE A 34 -12.10 -0.47 7.13
CA PHE A 34 -12.80 -0.86 5.89
C PHE A 34 -13.26 -2.31 5.90
N THR A 35 -12.42 -3.23 6.42
CA THR A 35 -12.77 -4.65 6.56
C THR A 35 -13.87 -4.85 7.58
N ARG A 36 -13.80 -4.14 8.71
CA ARG A 36 -14.85 -4.18 9.74
C ARG A 36 -16.20 -3.69 9.23
N ILE A 37 -16.21 -2.63 8.42
CA ILE A 37 -17.45 -2.15 7.75
C ILE A 37 -17.95 -3.20 6.77
N ALA A 38 -17.09 -3.82 5.96
CA ALA A 38 -17.48 -4.81 4.96
C ALA A 38 -18.03 -6.10 5.56
N GLN A 39 -17.57 -6.49 6.74
CA GLN A 39 -18.05 -7.68 7.47
C GLN A 39 -19.46 -7.51 8.07
N ARG A 40 -19.97 -6.29 8.13
CA ARG A 40 -21.34 -6.04 8.62
C ARG A 40 -22.36 -6.21 7.50
N GLN A 41 -23.46 -6.82 7.83
CA GLN A 41 -24.59 -7.00 6.89
C GLN A 41 -25.45 -5.74 6.74
N ALA A 42 -25.24 -4.71 7.58
CA ALA A 42 -25.98 -3.46 7.59
C ALA A 42 -25.06 -2.25 7.81
N PRO A 43 -25.46 -1.06 7.32
CA PRO A 43 -24.77 0.17 7.62
C PRO A 43 -24.62 0.38 9.14
N ALA A 44 -23.46 0.90 9.56
CA ALA A 44 -23.13 1.05 10.96
C ALA A 44 -22.99 2.52 11.35
N SER A 45 -23.45 2.87 12.54
CA SER A 45 -23.23 4.18 13.12
C SER A 45 -21.77 4.34 13.59
N ALA A 46 -21.36 5.58 13.88
CA ALA A 46 -20.04 5.84 14.45
C ALA A 46 -19.84 5.13 15.80
N ALA A 47 -20.91 5.04 16.63
CA ALA A 47 -20.87 4.36 17.92
C ALA A 47 -20.67 2.84 17.77
N ASP A 48 -21.36 2.22 16.80
CA ASP A 48 -21.18 0.79 16.50
C ASP A 48 -19.74 0.49 16.06
N LEU A 49 -19.19 1.34 15.18
CA LEU A 49 -17.84 1.16 14.65
C LEU A 49 -16.77 1.49 15.70
N ALA A 50 -17.02 2.45 16.60
CA ALA A 50 -16.16 2.71 17.75
C ALA A 50 -16.06 1.48 18.65
N THR A 51 -17.19 0.89 19.01
CA THR A 51 -17.23 -0.32 19.84
C THR A 51 -16.53 -1.49 19.14
N LEU A 52 -16.81 -1.71 17.86
CA LEU A 52 -16.25 -2.81 17.08
C LEU A 52 -14.73 -2.71 16.92
N ALA A 53 -14.20 -1.48 16.79
CA ALA A 53 -12.77 -1.23 16.59
C ALA A 53 -12.01 -0.90 17.89
N GLY A 54 -12.70 -0.84 19.04
CA GLY A 54 -12.09 -0.49 20.33
C GLY A 54 -11.61 0.97 20.37
N LEU A 55 -12.34 1.89 19.72
CA LEU A 55 -11.98 3.30 19.61
C LEU A 55 -12.81 4.16 20.56
N GLU A 56 -12.26 5.31 20.93
CA GLU A 56 -13.00 6.36 21.61
C GLU A 56 -14.09 6.92 20.65
N PRO A 57 -15.36 7.07 21.08
CA PRO A 57 -16.48 7.41 20.17
C PRO A 57 -16.31 8.71 19.38
N ARG A 58 -15.76 9.76 19.99
CA ARG A 58 -15.51 11.05 19.31
C ARG A 58 -14.39 10.89 18.27
N GLY A 59 -13.30 10.16 18.61
CA GLY A 59 -12.19 9.88 17.73
C GLY A 59 -12.64 9.04 16.51
N ALA A 60 -13.43 8.00 16.75
CA ALA A 60 -14.01 7.18 15.69
C ALA A 60 -14.86 8.01 14.71
N ARG A 61 -15.76 8.85 15.23
CA ARG A 61 -16.62 9.73 14.40
C ARG A 61 -15.77 10.67 13.54
N LEU A 62 -14.75 11.31 14.11
CA LEU A 62 -13.88 12.23 13.37
C LEU A 62 -13.09 11.50 12.27
N LEU A 63 -12.57 10.30 12.55
CA LEU A 63 -11.87 9.48 11.56
C LEU A 63 -12.82 9.05 10.42
N LEU A 64 -14.03 8.63 10.75
CA LEU A 64 -15.05 8.24 9.77
C LEU A 64 -15.45 9.42 8.88
N ASP A 65 -15.74 10.59 9.47
CA ASP A 65 -16.07 11.81 8.73
C ASP A 65 -14.90 12.26 7.83
N ALA A 66 -13.65 12.13 8.30
CA ALA A 66 -12.46 12.40 7.49
C ALA A 66 -12.36 11.42 6.30
N CYS A 67 -12.63 10.11 6.51
CA CYS A 67 -12.66 9.13 5.43
C CYS A 67 -13.76 9.44 4.39
N VAL A 68 -14.90 10.00 4.82
CA VAL A 68 -15.95 10.49 3.90
C VAL A 68 -15.44 11.67 3.10
N ALA A 69 -14.79 12.64 3.76
CA ALA A 69 -14.28 13.85 3.10
C ALA A 69 -13.24 13.55 2.02
N ILE A 70 -12.44 12.48 2.18
CA ILE A 70 -11.44 12.04 1.18
C ILE A 70 -11.99 10.95 0.21
N GLY A 71 -13.30 10.66 0.24
CA GLY A 71 -13.97 9.79 -0.72
C GLY A 71 -13.77 8.28 -0.51
N LEU A 72 -13.30 7.85 0.66
CA LEU A 72 -13.10 6.42 0.98
C LEU A 72 -14.34 5.77 1.59
N LEU A 73 -15.13 6.55 2.32
CA LEU A 73 -16.43 6.15 2.85
C LEU A 73 -17.55 7.04 2.29
N ARG A 74 -18.79 6.55 2.39
CA ARG A 74 -20.01 7.32 2.19
C ARG A 74 -20.79 7.36 3.49
N LYS A 75 -21.47 8.48 3.75
CA LYS A 75 -22.34 8.68 4.90
C LYS A 75 -23.77 8.85 4.42
N SER A 76 -24.71 8.19 5.10
CA SER A 76 -26.14 8.35 4.87
C SER A 76 -26.83 8.47 6.24
N GLY A 77 -27.38 9.65 6.54
CA GLY A 77 -27.81 9.97 7.91
C GLY A 77 -26.65 9.80 8.89
N GLU A 78 -26.84 8.97 9.90
CA GLU A 78 -25.82 8.67 10.92
C GLU A 78 -25.01 7.40 10.64
N THR A 79 -25.15 6.79 9.46
CA THR A 79 -24.48 5.54 9.13
C THR A 79 -23.41 5.69 8.06
N TYR A 80 -22.39 4.82 8.11
CA TYR A 80 -21.24 4.81 7.22
C TYR A 80 -21.16 3.49 6.46
N ALA A 81 -20.68 3.55 5.24
CA ALA A 81 -20.40 2.41 4.39
C ALA A 81 -19.17 2.67 3.52
N ASN A 82 -18.49 1.60 3.08
CA ASN A 82 -17.43 1.72 2.10
C ASN A 82 -17.95 2.30 0.78
N THR A 83 -17.16 3.15 0.12
CA THR A 83 -17.37 3.45 -1.30
C THR A 83 -17.05 2.22 -2.13
N GLU A 84 -17.43 2.20 -3.40
CA GLU A 84 -17.08 1.10 -4.30
C GLU A 84 -15.56 0.89 -4.36
N ALA A 85 -14.80 1.97 -4.52
CA ALA A 85 -13.34 1.93 -4.53
C ALA A 85 -12.77 1.45 -3.18
N GLY A 86 -13.31 1.94 -2.04
CA GLY A 86 -12.91 1.51 -0.70
C GLY A 86 -13.18 0.03 -0.47
N ALA A 87 -14.37 -0.45 -0.84
CA ALA A 87 -14.72 -1.87 -0.72
C ALA A 87 -13.83 -2.77 -1.57
N LYS A 88 -13.48 -2.33 -2.78
CA LYS A 88 -12.66 -3.11 -3.71
C LYS A 88 -11.19 -3.16 -3.30
N ALA A 89 -10.63 -2.04 -2.83
CA ALA A 89 -9.18 -1.88 -2.66
C ALA A 89 -8.71 -1.98 -1.20
N LEU A 90 -9.57 -1.66 -0.21
CA LEU A 90 -9.18 -1.48 1.19
C LEU A 90 -9.75 -2.54 2.14
N VAL A 91 -10.49 -3.51 1.62
CA VAL A 91 -10.94 -4.68 2.39
C VAL A 91 -9.89 -5.77 2.31
N ALA A 92 -9.36 -6.17 3.47
CA ALA A 92 -8.29 -7.16 3.55
C ALA A 92 -8.72 -8.52 2.98
N GLY A 93 -7.85 -9.14 2.19
CA GLY A 93 -8.09 -10.44 1.55
C GLY A 93 -8.99 -10.41 0.32
N GLY A 94 -9.43 -9.24 -0.14
CA GLY A 94 -10.18 -9.08 -1.38
C GLY A 94 -9.33 -9.27 -2.63
N ALA A 95 -9.97 -9.56 -3.77
CA ALA A 95 -9.27 -9.82 -5.04
C ALA A 95 -8.41 -8.63 -5.56
N HIS A 96 -8.69 -7.43 -5.09
CA HIS A 96 -7.97 -6.20 -5.45
C HIS A 96 -7.37 -5.49 -4.23
N ASP A 97 -7.18 -6.25 -3.13
CA ASP A 97 -6.61 -5.74 -1.90
C ASP A 97 -5.23 -5.10 -2.12
N VAL A 98 -5.12 -3.80 -1.82
CA VAL A 98 -3.86 -3.06 -1.86
C VAL A 98 -3.40 -2.63 -0.45
N THR A 99 -4.04 -3.14 0.61
CA THR A 99 -3.78 -2.72 1.99
C THR A 99 -2.32 -2.93 2.40
N GLN A 100 -1.70 -4.04 1.97
CA GLN A 100 -0.29 -4.31 2.28
C GLN A 100 0.66 -3.28 1.66
N ALA A 101 0.40 -2.89 0.39
CA ALA A 101 1.19 -1.85 -0.27
C ALA A 101 1.04 -0.48 0.42
N ILE A 102 -0.15 -0.17 0.94
CA ILE A 102 -0.42 1.08 1.66
C ILE A 102 0.20 1.02 3.07
N ARG A 103 0.13 -0.11 3.76
CA ARG A 103 0.78 -0.32 5.07
C ARG A 103 2.29 -0.12 4.98
N TYR A 104 2.92 -0.54 3.89
CA TYR A 104 4.33 -0.24 3.66
C TYR A 104 4.59 1.28 3.55
N ASN A 105 3.71 2.04 2.88
CA ASN A 105 3.84 3.50 2.85
C ASN A 105 3.72 4.12 4.25
N HIS A 106 2.88 3.53 5.13
CA HIS A 106 2.79 3.92 6.54
C HIS A 106 4.09 3.59 7.30
N ASP A 107 4.68 2.41 7.07
CA ASP A 107 5.95 2.00 7.70
C ASP A 107 7.10 2.99 7.42
N VAL A 108 7.11 3.63 6.24
CA VAL A 108 8.14 4.61 5.87
C VAL A 108 7.73 6.07 6.08
N TYR A 109 6.51 6.32 6.55
CA TYR A 109 5.97 7.67 6.69
C TYR A 109 6.80 8.56 7.62
N ALA A 110 7.24 8.02 8.77
CA ALA A 110 8.07 8.75 9.71
C ALA A 110 9.44 9.13 9.13
N ALA A 111 10.03 8.26 8.30
CA ALA A 111 11.30 8.52 7.63
C ALA A 111 11.17 9.67 6.61
N TRP A 112 10.05 9.74 5.90
CA TRP A 112 9.76 10.87 4.99
C TRP A 112 9.66 12.21 5.73
N GLY A 113 9.20 12.22 6.97
CA GLY A 113 9.20 13.41 7.83
C GLY A 113 10.61 13.93 8.16
N GLN A 114 11.64 13.10 7.98
CA GLN A 114 13.04 13.42 8.24
C GLN A 114 13.85 13.76 6.98
N LEU A 115 13.20 13.99 5.84
CA LEU A 115 13.87 14.24 4.56
C LEU A 115 14.89 15.39 4.62
N ALA A 116 14.66 16.40 5.46
CA ALA A 116 15.61 17.49 5.67
C ALA A 116 16.92 17.05 6.35
N ALA A 117 16.89 16.03 7.21
CA ALA A 117 18.08 15.45 7.82
C ALA A 117 18.90 14.68 6.77
N PHE A 118 18.23 13.88 5.93
CA PHE A 118 18.88 13.26 4.77
C PHE A 118 19.54 14.29 3.85
N ALA A 119 18.82 15.36 3.49
CA ALA A 119 19.35 16.40 2.60
C ALA A 119 20.60 17.11 3.14
N ARG A 120 20.74 17.22 4.47
CA ARG A 120 21.91 17.81 5.10
C ARG A 120 23.10 16.85 5.20
N SER A 121 22.84 15.57 5.45
CA SER A 121 23.89 14.58 5.75
C SER A 121 24.30 13.75 4.54
N GLY A 122 23.41 13.59 3.56
CA GLY A 122 23.56 12.60 2.48
C GLY A 122 23.41 11.14 2.95
N LEU A 123 23.10 10.92 4.23
CA LEU A 123 22.97 9.58 4.82
C LEU A 123 21.51 9.18 4.97
N PRO A 124 21.16 7.89 4.75
CA PRO A 124 19.82 7.40 5.01
C PRO A 124 19.38 7.67 6.45
N VAL A 125 18.14 8.09 6.66
CA VAL A 125 17.56 8.31 8.01
C VAL A 125 17.18 7.00 8.70
N GLU A 126 17.02 5.93 7.93
CA GLU A 126 16.82 4.56 8.41
C GLU A 126 17.84 3.64 7.74
N SER A 127 18.32 2.63 8.48
CA SER A 127 19.16 1.59 7.89
C SER A 127 18.35 0.76 6.88
N PRO A 128 18.84 0.49 5.67
CA PRO A 128 18.21 -0.46 4.75
C PRO A 128 18.00 -1.86 5.37
N ALA A 129 18.83 -2.26 6.32
CA ALA A 129 18.76 -3.56 6.98
C ALA A 129 17.42 -3.80 7.69
N CYS A 130 16.72 -2.75 8.14
CA CYS A 130 15.39 -2.89 8.75
C CYS A 130 14.32 -3.46 7.79
N HIS A 131 14.57 -3.41 6.47
CA HIS A 131 13.73 -4.02 5.44
C HIS A 131 14.31 -5.33 4.89
N LEU A 132 15.55 -5.67 5.28
CA LEU A 132 16.34 -6.75 4.71
C LEU A 132 16.75 -7.83 5.73
N GLY A 133 16.07 -7.89 6.89
CA GLY A 133 16.23 -8.98 7.84
C GLY A 133 16.34 -8.59 9.30
N ASP A 134 16.75 -7.38 9.66
CA ASP A 134 16.89 -6.95 11.07
C ASP A 134 15.54 -6.94 11.81
N ASP A 135 14.45 -6.65 11.10
CA ASP A 135 13.08 -6.74 11.59
C ASP A 135 12.28 -7.68 10.67
N PRO A 136 12.05 -8.94 11.07
CA PRO A 136 11.34 -9.93 10.24
C PRO A 136 9.91 -9.49 9.86
N ALA A 137 9.20 -8.82 10.77
CA ALA A 137 7.84 -8.36 10.49
C ALA A 137 7.83 -7.22 9.46
N ARG A 138 8.76 -6.28 9.57
CA ARG A 138 8.94 -5.18 8.63
C ARG A 138 9.45 -5.68 7.29
N THR A 139 10.40 -6.61 7.28
CA THR A 139 10.89 -7.28 6.07
C THR A 139 9.74 -7.96 5.33
N ARG A 140 8.91 -8.74 6.02
CA ARG A 140 7.75 -9.39 5.41
C ARG A 140 6.77 -8.37 4.82
N ARG A 141 6.44 -7.29 5.54
CA ARG A 141 5.55 -6.23 5.02
C ARG A 141 6.12 -5.58 3.76
N PHE A 142 7.42 -5.29 3.75
CA PHE A 142 8.13 -4.78 2.58
C PHE A 142 8.04 -5.73 1.39
N VAL A 143 8.41 -6.99 1.59
CA VAL A 143 8.40 -8.03 0.54
C VAL A 143 7.00 -8.21 -0.05
N MET A 144 5.97 -8.29 0.79
CA MET A 144 4.58 -8.43 0.33
C MET A 144 4.04 -7.17 -0.35
N ALA A 145 4.49 -5.99 0.05
CA ALA A 145 4.16 -4.76 -0.66
C ALA A 145 4.80 -4.70 -2.05
N MET A 146 6.06 -5.15 -2.17
CA MET A 146 6.75 -5.25 -3.46
C MET A 146 6.09 -6.32 -4.35
N HIS A 147 5.66 -7.45 -3.77
CA HIS A 147 4.85 -8.45 -4.47
C HIS A 147 3.57 -7.83 -5.08
N GLY A 148 2.78 -7.12 -4.28
CA GLY A 148 1.55 -6.47 -4.76
C GLY A 148 1.80 -5.47 -5.89
N ARG A 149 2.86 -4.66 -5.80
CA ARG A 149 3.27 -3.74 -6.88
C ARG A 149 3.73 -4.50 -8.12
N ALA A 150 4.55 -5.53 -7.94
CA ALA A 150 5.09 -6.35 -9.03
C ALA A 150 4.00 -7.10 -9.80
N LEU A 151 2.94 -7.55 -9.14
CA LEU A 151 1.79 -8.18 -9.80
C LEU A 151 1.12 -7.24 -10.82
N GLY A 152 0.90 -5.98 -10.44
CA GLY A 152 0.28 -5.00 -11.34
C GLY A 152 1.17 -4.66 -12.54
N ILE A 153 2.44 -4.37 -12.29
CA ILE A 153 3.42 -3.99 -13.32
C ILE A 153 3.80 -5.21 -14.16
N GLY A 154 4.05 -6.34 -13.53
CA GLY A 154 4.52 -7.56 -14.19
C GLY A 154 3.55 -8.10 -15.23
N ARG A 155 2.25 -8.03 -14.98
CA ARG A 155 1.22 -8.40 -15.98
C ARG A 155 1.26 -7.56 -17.23
N MET A 156 1.74 -6.32 -17.16
CA MET A 156 1.92 -5.44 -18.32
C MET A 156 3.27 -5.62 -18.99
N VAL A 157 4.32 -5.91 -18.22
CA VAL A 157 5.71 -5.97 -18.71
C VAL A 157 6.06 -7.35 -19.27
N VAL A 158 5.64 -8.43 -18.61
CA VAL A 158 5.97 -9.81 -19.02
C VAL A 158 5.65 -10.11 -20.49
N PRO A 159 4.49 -9.71 -21.05
CA PRO A 159 4.21 -9.91 -22.48
C PRO A 159 5.13 -9.17 -23.45
N LEU A 160 5.90 -8.18 -22.97
CA LEU A 160 6.80 -7.35 -23.77
C LEU A 160 8.24 -7.88 -23.76
N ILE A 161 8.53 -8.92 -22.93
CA ILE A 161 9.87 -9.48 -22.83
C ILE A 161 10.04 -10.55 -23.89
N ASP A 162 10.98 -10.36 -24.81
CA ASP A 162 11.36 -11.39 -25.77
C ASP A 162 12.25 -12.45 -25.08
N LEU A 163 11.72 -13.65 -24.96
CA LEU A 163 12.40 -14.81 -24.40
C LEU A 163 12.60 -15.91 -25.46
N SER A 164 12.56 -15.55 -26.75
CA SER A 164 12.78 -16.48 -27.85
C SER A 164 14.12 -17.20 -27.72
N GLY A 165 14.11 -18.52 -27.72
CA GLY A 165 15.32 -19.36 -27.53
C GLY A 165 15.79 -19.50 -26.10
N CYS A 166 15.15 -18.84 -25.13
CA CYS A 166 15.47 -19.01 -23.70
C CYS A 166 14.75 -20.24 -23.13
N THR A 167 15.47 -21.06 -22.36
CA THR A 167 14.92 -22.20 -21.61
C THR A 167 15.02 -21.98 -20.11
N ARG A 168 15.83 -21.04 -19.66
CA ARG A 168 16.06 -20.74 -18.25
C ARG A 168 16.12 -19.23 -18.00
N VAL A 169 15.54 -18.78 -16.88
CA VAL A 169 15.57 -17.40 -16.40
C VAL A 169 16.09 -17.38 -14.97
N LEU A 170 17.00 -16.48 -14.68
CA LEU A 170 17.42 -16.13 -13.32
C LEU A 170 16.81 -14.77 -12.94
N ASP A 171 16.01 -14.77 -11.88
CA ASP A 171 15.43 -13.59 -11.24
C ASP A 171 16.30 -13.21 -10.03
N LEU A 172 17.27 -12.33 -10.24
CA LEU A 172 18.22 -11.91 -9.21
C LEU A 172 17.64 -10.75 -8.40
N ALA A 173 17.67 -10.85 -7.06
CA ALA A 173 16.97 -10.00 -6.12
C ALA A 173 15.44 -10.02 -6.37
N GLY A 174 14.92 -11.18 -6.72
CA GLY A 174 13.55 -11.38 -7.16
C GLY A 174 12.51 -11.35 -6.03
N GLY A 175 12.93 -11.15 -4.77
CA GLY A 175 12.04 -11.15 -3.61
C GLY A 175 11.28 -12.47 -3.51
N PRO A 176 9.95 -12.44 -3.43
CA PRO A 176 9.11 -13.63 -3.36
C PRO A 176 8.90 -14.32 -4.72
N GLY A 177 9.71 -14.01 -5.73
CA GLY A 177 9.67 -14.63 -7.05
C GLY A 177 8.49 -14.20 -7.93
N THR A 178 7.92 -13.03 -7.73
CA THR A 178 6.71 -12.59 -8.43
C THR A 178 6.89 -12.58 -9.94
N TYR A 179 7.98 -12.01 -10.43
CA TYR A 179 8.26 -11.99 -11.87
C TYR A 179 8.59 -13.39 -12.42
N ALA A 180 9.35 -14.20 -11.67
CA ALA A 180 9.63 -15.58 -12.05
C ALA A 180 8.34 -16.39 -12.22
N VAL A 181 7.37 -16.25 -11.31
CA VAL A 181 6.06 -16.90 -11.40
C VAL A 181 5.27 -16.41 -12.61
N LEU A 182 5.21 -15.09 -12.85
CA LEU A 182 4.50 -14.54 -14.00
C LEU A 182 5.12 -14.97 -15.33
N LEU A 183 6.45 -15.05 -15.41
CA LEU A 183 7.18 -15.55 -16.58
C LEU A 183 6.89 -17.02 -16.82
N ALA A 184 6.94 -17.86 -15.79
CA ALA A 184 6.64 -19.28 -15.92
C ALA A 184 5.17 -19.54 -16.32
N GLN A 185 4.24 -18.71 -15.84
CA GLN A 185 2.83 -18.78 -16.27
C GLN A 185 2.64 -18.39 -17.74
N ALA A 186 3.36 -17.36 -18.20
CA ALA A 186 3.30 -16.91 -19.59
C ALA A 186 4.05 -17.85 -20.56
N HIS A 187 5.09 -18.52 -20.08
CA HIS A 187 5.98 -19.37 -20.87
C HIS A 187 6.23 -20.70 -20.13
N PRO A 188 5.31 -21.68 -20.21
CA PRO A 188 5.39 -22.93 -19.41
C PRO A 188 6.64 -23.80 -19.66
N ALA A 189 7.37 -23.57 -20.75
CA ALA A 189 8.62 -24.28 -21.06
C ALA A 189 9.85 -23.67 -20.35
N LEU A 190 9.71 -22.49 -19.71
CA LEU A 190 10.80 -21.84 -19.00
C LEU A 190 10.99 -22.45 -17.61
N SER A 191 12.26 -22.70 -17.26
CA SER A 191 12.69 -22.94 -15.88
C SER A 191 13.12 -21.60 -15.27
N CYS A 192 12.40 -21.14 -14.24
CA CYS A 192 12.71 -19.91 -13.54
C CYS A 192 13.33 -20.20 -12.17
N VAL A 193 14.41 -19.49 -11.85
CA VAL A 193 15.08 -19.55 -10.54
C VAL A 193 15.12 -18.15 -9.97
N THR A 194 14.63 -18.00 -8.73
CA THR A 194 14.71 -16.74 -7.98
C THR A 194 15.81 -16.85 -6.93
N VAL A 195 16.61 -15.80 -6.80
CA VAL A 195 17.66 -15.67 -5.79
C VAL A 195 17.50 -14.32 -5.09
N ASP A 196 17.45 -14.34 -3.77
CA ASP A 196 17.44 -13.14 -2.94
C ASP A 196 18.17 -13.39 -1.61
N LEU A 197 18.23 -12.39 -0.73
CA LEU A 197 18.76 -12.51 0.61
C LEU A 197 17.93 -13.55 1.41
N PRO A 198 18.54 -14.35 2.30
CA PRO A 198 17.83 -15.39 3.05
C PRO A 198 16.62 -14.90 3.85
N ALA A 199 16.62 -13.65 4.28
CA ALA A 199 15.51 -13.05 5.03
C ALA A 199 14.37 -12.55 4.12
N VAL A 200 14.59 -12.48 2.81
CA VAL A 200 13.67 -11.95 1.81
C VAL A 200 13.00 -13.06 0.99
N SER A 201 13.69 -14.16 0.78
CA SER A 201 13.25 -15.34 0.00
C SER A 201 12.36 -16.31 0.78
#